data_dda636ac5609080f34abfb8fe3ad10c8
#
_entry.id   dda636ac5609080f34abfb8fe3ad10c8
#
_cell.length_a   1.000
_cell.length_b   1.000
_cell.length_c   1.000
_cell.angle_alpha   90.00
_cell.angle_beta   90.00
_cell.angle_gamma   90.00
#
_symmetry.space_group_name_H-M   'P 1'
#
loop_
_entity.id
_entity.type
_entity.pdbx_description
1 polymer ?
#
loop_
_entity_poly.entity_id
_entity_poly.type
_entity_poly.pdbx_seq_one_letter_code
_entity_poly.pdbx_strand_id
1 'polypeptide(L)'
;MASRAVVPLQKPRGEVKKNAPAEGRTRRVLQDIGNLVVTNAQAAAEKNKKPITERVDAVAGNGVGVGKGRAATKLVVPQKNVIKKPIPGEVIVISSDEEDEGNCAGGRKSRGRGGSSKKENVRTFTSTLTARSKAACGLTNKPKDPVENIDASDVDNELAVVEYVDDMYNFYKHAEDSSKVYDYMATQPDINAKMRSILVDWLIEVHRKFELMPETLYLTINIVDRFLSVKSVSRRELQLVGISSMLIASKYEEIWAPEVNDFVCISDNAYIREQILVKEKTILEKLEWLLTVPTPYVFLVRYIKASIPSDKEMENTVFFLAELGLMHYPAVTAYCPSKIAASAVYAARCTLGRIPFWTRTLEQHTGYSEDQLKDCAELLVSLHSAAAESKLKAVYRKFSCSERGAVALQIPAKGLPSKSLN
;
A
#
# COMPACT_ATOMS: atom_id res chain seq x y z
N MET A 1 -8.06 -37.83 -52.53
CA MET A 1 -7.69 -39.09 -51.84
C MET A 1 -6.26 -38.91 -51.32
N ALA A 2 -6.08 -38.61 -50.07
CA ALA A 2 -4.80 -38.74 -49.38
C ALA A 2 -5.06 -38.79 -47.88
N SER A 3 -4.64 -39.88 -47.28
CA SER A 3 -4.93 -40.35 -45.93
C SER A 3 -4.22 -39.52 -44.85
N ARG A 4 -4.95 -39.24 -43.78
CA ARG A 4 -4.45 -38.77 -42.49
C ARG A 4 -3.62 -39.85 -41.81
N ALA A 5 -2.39 -39.54 -41.43
CA ALA A 5 -1.59 -40.31 -40.47
C ALA A 5 -1.76 -39.72 -39.08
N VAL A 6 -2.25 -40.53 -38.14
CA VAL A 6 -2.34 -40.24 -36.70
C VAL A 6 -1.06 -40.74 -36.05
N VAL A 7 -0.34 -39.88 -35.32
CA VAL A 7 0.83 -40.23 -34.52
C VAL A 7 0.40 -40.34 -33.05
N PRO A 8 0.72 -41.45 -32.34
CA PRO A 8 0.37 -41.60 -30.92
C PRO A 8 1.39 -40.91 -30.01
N LEU A 9 0.90 -40.20 -28.99
CA LEU A 9 1.68 -39.64 -27.88
C LEU A 9 2.24 -40.78 -27.01
N GLN A 10 3.55 -40.88 -26.95
CA GLN A 10 4.27 -41.68 -25.94
C GLN A 10 4.60 -40.81 -24.75
N LYS A 11 4.20 -41.23 -23.53
CA LYS A 11 4.64 -40.73 -22.24
C LYS A 11 6.03 -41.26 -21.91
N PRO A 12 6.99 -40.43 -21.45
CA PRO A 12 8.19 -40.97 -20.83
C PRO A 12 7.93 -41.25 -19.35
N ARG A 13 8.15 -42.47 -18.95
CA ARG A 13 8.29 -42.93 -17.56
C ARG A 13 9.69 -42.52 -17.08
N GLY A 14 9.79 -41.55 -16.20
CA GLY A 14 11.04 -41.19 -15.54
C GLY A 14 11.05 -41.73 -14.11
N GLU A 15 12.09 -42.51 -13.81
CA GLU A 15 12.36 -43.12 -12.51
C GLU A 15 12.60 -42.04 -11.44
N VAL A 16 11.92 -42.20 -10.31
CA VAL A 16 12.14 -41.41 -9.10
C VAL A 16 13.40 -41.88 -8.41
N LYS A 17 14.51 -41.17 -8.56
CA LYS A 17 15.66 -41.27 -7.66
C LYS A 17 15.32 -40.62 -6.32
N LYS A 18 15.23 -41.46 -5.30
CA LYS A 18 15.19 -41.00 -3.86
C LYS A 18 16.51 -40.33 -3.53
N ASN A 19 16.52 -39.01 -3.45
CA ASN A 19 17.60 -38.27 -2.83
C ASN A 19 17.31 -38.12 -1.34
N ALA A 20 18.34 -38.37 -0.54
CA ALA A 20 18.36 -38.22 0.90
C ALA A 20 17.96 -36.80 1.36
N PRO A 21 17.40 -36.63 2.59
CA PRO A 21 16.92 -35.35 3.05
C PRO A 21 18.11 -34.41 3.27
N ALA A 22 18.12 -33.30 2.52
CA ALA A 22 18.95 -32.16 2.84
C ALA A 22 18.48 -31.58 4.17
N GLU A 23 19.38 -31.43 5.13
CA GLU A 23 19.13 -30.81 6.44
C GLU A 23 18.43 -29.46 6.24
N GLY A 24 17.15 -29.43 6.64
CA GLY A 24 16.33 -28.26 6.58
C GLY A 24 16.84 -27.21 7.56
N ARG A 25 17.38 -26.11 7.06
CA ARG A 25 17.51 -24.88 7.83
C ARG A 25 16.10 -24.51 8.30
N THR A 26 15.83 -24.81 9.58
CA THR A 26 14.59 -24.43 10.26
C THR A 26 14.37 -22.92 10.12
N ARG A 27 13.33 -22.55 9.36
CA ARG A 27 12.88 -21.15 9.25
C ARG A 27 12.37 -20.75 10.63
N ARG A 28 12.99 -19.73 11.23
CA ARG A 28 12.57 -19.20 12.53
C ARG A 28 11.20 -18.58 12.38
N VAL A 29 10.23 -19.18 13.05
CA VAL A 29 8.87 -18.64 13.22
C VAL A 29 8.94 -17.36 14.04
N LEU A 30 8.00 -16.44 13.84
CA LEU A 30 7.87 -15.18 14.61
C LEU A 30 7.85 -15.37 16.14
N GLN A 31 7.61 -16.60 16.63
CA GLN A 31 7.74 -16.96 18.05
C GLN A 31 9.15 -16.70 18.64
N ASP A 32 10.19 -16.79 17.80
CA ASP A 32 11.58 -16.50 18.21
C ASP A 32 11.89 -15.01 18.41
N ILE A 33 11.00 -14.12 18.01
CA ILE A 33 11.14 -12.68 18.27
C ILE A 33 11.17 -12.40 19.79
N GLY A 34 10.48 -13.22 20.57
CA GLY A 34 10.48 -13.18 22.04
C GLY A 34 11.88 -13.26 22.63
N ASN A 35 12.69 -14.15 22.10
CA ASN A 35 14.00 -14.46 22.65
C ASN A 35 15.08 -13.43 22.26
N LEU A 36 14.94 -12.75 21.10
CA LEU A 36 15.88 -11.69 20.70
C LEU A 36 15.78 -10.42 21.54
N VAL A 37 14.61 -10.15 22.12
CA VAL A 37 14.42 -8.98 23.00
C VAL A 37 14.81 -9.29 24.44
N VAL A 38 14.58 -10.54 24.88
CA VAL A 38 14.89 -10.99 26.26
C VAL A 38 16.42 -11.10 26.48
N THR A 39 17.20 -11.52 25.49
CA THR A 39 18.66 -11.61 25.62
C THR A 39 19.34 -10.25 25.80
N ASN A 40 18.78 -9.15 25.27
CA ASN A 40 19.32 -7.81 25.50
C ASN A 40 18.89 -7.21 26.84
N ALA A 41 17.75 -7.64 27.42
CA ALA A 41 17.31 -7.19 28.74
C ALA A 41 18.02 -7.95 29.87
N GLN A 42 18.32 -9.22 29.68
CA GLN A 42 19.11 -10.00 30.67
C GLN A 42 20.58 -9.59 30.73
N ALA A 43 21.18 -9.22 29.61
CA ALA A 43 22.56 -8.69 29.60
C ALA A 43 22.72 -7.34 30.28
N ALA A 44 21.63 -6.55 30.41
CA ALA A 44 21.61 -5.29 31.16
C ALA A 44 21.31 -5.49 32.66
N ALA A 45 20.65 -6.57 33.05
CA ALA A 45 20.26 -6.86 34.43
C ALA A 45 21.37 -7.54 35.26
N GLU A 46 22.32 -8.23 34.62
CA GLU A 46 23.41 -8.93 35.30
C GLU A 46 24.56 -8.00 35.75
N LYS A 47 24.58 -6.74 35.36
CA LYS A 47 25.62 -5.78 35.78
C LYS A 47 25.35 -5.04 37.09
N ASN A 48 24.22 -5.27 37.76
CA ASN A 48 23.81 -4.54 38.96
C ASN A 48 23.34 -5.39 40.13
N LYS A 49 23.93 -6.56 40.41
CA LYS A 49 23.68 -7.29 41.67
C LYS A 49 24.92 -7.25 42.55
N LYS A 50 24.90 -6.43 43.60
CA LYS A 50 25.62 -6.65 44.86
C LYS A 50 24.65 -7.25 45.89
N PRO A 51 25.09 -8.17 46.78
CA PRO A 51 24.21 -8.91 47.64
C PRO A 51 23.89 -8.16 48.94
N ILE A 52 22.64 -8.18 49.36
CA ILE A 52 22.23 -7.84 50.74
C ILE A 52 21.45 -9.02 51.30
N THR A 53 21.92 -9.46 52.42
CA THR A 53 21.54 -10.59 53.26
C THR A 53 20.14 -10.45 53.92
N GLU A 54 19.58 -11.61 54.19
CA GLU A 54 18.33 -11.93 54.89
C GLU A 54 18.02 -11.13 56.16
N ARG A 55 16.71 -10.94 56.40
CA ARG A 55 16.09 -11.21 57.72
C ARG A 55 14.60 -11.52 57.54
N VAL A 56 14.23 -12.65 58.10
CA VAL A 56 12.92 -13.20 58.31
C VAL A 56 12.31 -12.53 59.53
N ASP A 57 11.02 -12.18 59.51
CA ASP A 57 10.14 -12.27 60.68
C ASP A 57 8.67 -12.37 60.26
N ALA A 58 8.01 -13.40 60.77
CA ALA A 58 6.60 -13.73 60.62
C ALA A 58 5.80 -13.12 61.80
N VAL A 59 4.59 -12.61 61.51
CA VAL A 59 3.52 -12.60 62.53
C VAL A 59 2.15 -12.70 61.85
N ALA A 60 1.37 -13.62 62.33
CA ALA A 60 -0.03 -13.93 62.01
C ALA A 60 -0.99 -12.97 62.74
N GLY A 61 -2.22 -12.83 62.24
CA GLY A 61 -3.30 -12.22 63.02
C GLY A 61 -4.63 -12.07 62.30
N ASN A 62 -5.57 -12.88 62.66
CA ASN A 62 -7.01 -12.98 62.37
C ASN A 62 -7.80 -11.65 62.44
N GLY A 63 -8.95 -11.65 61.72
CA GLY A 63 -10.04 -10.71 62.04
C GLY A 63 -11.21 -10.70 61.09
N VAL A 64 -12.26 -11.39 61.45
CA VAL A 64 -13.61 -11.50 60.84
C VAL A 64 -14.39 -10.20 61.01
N GLY A 65 -15.21 -9.81 60.02
CA GLY A 65 -16.16 -8.71 60.16
C GLY A 65 -17.20 -8.65 59.04
N VAL A 66 -18.40 -9.20 59.32
CA VAL A 66 -19.63 -9.16 58.50
C VAL A 66 -20.33 -7.80 58.65
N GLY A 67 -20.81 -7.22 57.53
CA GLY A 67 -21.63 -6.01 57.55
C GLY A 67 -22.51 -5.86 56.32
N LYS A 68 -23.79 -6.24 56.44
CA LYS A 68 -24.88 -5.97 55.45
C LYS A 68 -25.26 -4.51 55.43
N GLY A 69 -25.49 -3.94 54.24
CA GLY A 69 -26.13 -2.63 54.09
C GLY A 69 -26.71 -2.47 52.69
N ARG A 70 -28.03 -2.70 52.55
CA ARG A 70 -28.87 -2.36 51.40
C ARG A 70 -29.10 -0.85 51.34
N ALA A 71 -28.90 -0.21 50.21
CA ALA A 71 -29.59 1.02 49.88
C ALA A 71 -29.92 1.05 48.40
N ALA A 72 -31.21 1.12 48.10
CA ALA A 72 -31.77 1.28 46.77
C ALA A 72 -31.67 2.73 46.33
N THR A 73 -31.15 3.00 45.18
CA THR A 73 -31.24 4.32 44.55
C THR A 73 -31.94 4.24 43.19
N LYS A 74 -32.97 5.09 43.07
CA LYS A 74 -33.93 5.18 41.98
C LYS A 74 -33.29 5.45 40.62
N LEU A 75 -33.77 4.72 39.62
CA LEU A 75 -33.61 4.99 38.20
C LEU A 75 -34.31 6.30 37.82
N VAL A 76 -33.54 7.24 37.31
CA VAL A 76 -34.06 8.43 36.59
C VAL A 76 -33.92 8.16 35.12
N VAL A 77 -35.05 8.12 34.41
CA VAL A 77 -35.15 7.96 32.95
C VAL A 77 -34.97 9.34 32.31
N PRO A 78 -34.02 9.52 31.37
CA PRO A 78 -34.02 10.76 30.57
C PRO A 78 -35.04 10.68 29.43
N GLN A 79 -35.80 11.76 29.26
CA GLN A 79 -36.78 11.96 28.23
C GLN A 79 -36.19 11.93 26.82
N LYS A 80 -36.88 11.29 25.89
CA LYS A 80 -36.60 11.29 24.46
C LYS A 80 -36.83 12.69 23.88
N ASN A 81 -35.74 13.27 23.35
CA ASN A 81 -35.88 14.41 22.44
C ASN A 81 -36.35 13.93 21.07
N VAL A 82 -37.46 14.46 20.63
CA VAL A 82 -38.06 14.22 19.33
C VAL A 82 -37.23 14.96 18.27
N ILE A 83 -36.48 14.25 17.47
CA ILE A 83 -35.81 14.80 16.28
C ILE A 83 -36.84 14.90 15.15
N LYS A 84 -37.11 16.14 14.72
CA LYS A 84 -37.93 16.44 13.54
C LYS A 84 -37.26 15.86 12.28
N LYS A 85 -38.03 15.09 11.50
CA LYS A 85 -37.63 14.59 10.18
C LYS A 85 -37.34 15.75 9.22
N PRO A 86 -36.28 15.72 8.40
CA PRO A 86 -36.11 16.64 7.29
C PRO A 86 -37.11 16.33 6.18
N ILE A 87 -37.59 17.40 5.55
CA ILE A 87 -38.50 17.41 4.40
C ILE A 87 -37.78 16.76 3.20
N PRO A 88 -38.41 15.91 2.38
CA PRO A 88 -37.80 15.33 1.20
C PRO A 88 -37.49 16.42 0.16
N GLY A 89 -36.23 16.54 -0.24
CA GLY A 89 -35.83 17.35 -1.39
C GLY A 89 -36.33 16.73 -2.70
N GLU A 90 -36.71 17.59 -3.62
CA GLU A 90 -37.20 17.23 -4.97
C GLU A 90 -36.26 16.25 -5.68
N VAL A 91 -36.87 15.15 -6.12
CA VAL A 91 -36.22 14.18 -7.02
C VAL A 91 -36.26 14.77 -8.42
N ILE A 92 -35.12 15.12 -8.97
CA ILE A 92 -34.97 15.46 -10.39
C ILE A 92 -35.04 14.15 -11.17
N VAL A 93 -36.19 13.94 -11.82
CA VAL A 93 -36.38 12.84 -12.77
C VAL A 93 -35.69 13.25 -14.08
N ILE A 94 -34.65 12.55 -14.45
CA ILE A 94 -34.07 12.64 -15.80
C ILE A 94 -34.93 11.75 -16.69
N SER A 95 -35.80 12.35 -17.48
CA SER A 95 -36.55 11.65 -18.52
C SER A 95 -35.61 11.36 -19.70
N SER A 96 -35.54 10.11 -20.09
CA SER A 96 -34.97 9.65 -21.36
C SER A 96 -35.87 10.15 -22.50
N ASP A 97 -35.32 10.91 -23.44
CA ASP A 97 -35.98 11.29 -24.67
C ASP A 97 -36.07 10.06 -25.57
N GLU A 98 -37.33 9.67 -25.84
CA GLU A 98 -37.69 8.68 -26.84
C GLU A 98 -37.50 9.25 -28.25
N GLU A 99 -37.06 8.37 -29.15
CA GLU A 99 -36.90 8.62 -30.57
C GLU A 99 -38.25 8.98 -31.22
N ASP A 100 -38.28 10.05 -32.02
CA ASP A 100 -39.38 10.32 -32.92
C ASP A 100 -38.90 10.21 -34.37
N GLU A 101 -39.33 9.14 -35.04
CA GLU A 101 -39.15 8.91 -36.46
C GLU A 101 -40.12 9.82 -37.25
N GLY A 102 -39.56 10.79 -37.97
CA GLY A 102 -40.31 11.65 -38.92
C GLY A 102 -39.73 11.54 -40.32
N ASN A 103 -40.34 10.67 -41.10
CA ASN A 103 -40.14 10.45 -42.53
C ASN A 103 -40.53 11.69 -43.37
N CYS A 104 -39.70 12.20 -44.27
CA CYS A 104 -40.11 12.83 -45.50
C CYS A 104 -39.03 12.82 -46.60
N ALA A 105 -39.43 12.29 -47.71
CA ALA A 105 -38.69 12.13 -48.93
C ALA A 105 -38.48 13.45 -49.74
N GLY A 106 -37.43 13.52 -50.54
CA GLY A 106 -37.35 14.53 -51.59
C GLY A 106 -35.94 14.76 -52.14
N GLY A 107 -35.63 14.13 -53.27
CA GLY A 107 -34.36 14.06 -53.94
C GLY A 107 -33.79 15.37 -54.49
N ARG A 108 -32.51 15.33 -54.75
CA ARG A 108 -31.90 15.59 -56.09
C ARG A 108 -30.36 15.51 -56.01
N LYS A 109 -29.81 14.86 -57.05
CA LYS A 109 -28.39 14.70 -57.36
C LYS A 109 -27.73 16.02 -57.64
N SER A 110 -26.48 16.24 -57.18
CA SER A 110 -25.46 16.88 -58.02
C SER A 110 -24.06 16.48 -57.53
N ARG A 111 -23.20 16.26 -58.55
CA ARG A 111 -21.77 15.90 -58.46
C ARG A 111 -20.94 17.10 -58.02
N GLY A 112 -19.86 16.86 -57.30
CA GLY A 112 -18.77 17.84 -57.26
C GLY A 112 -17.69 17.55 -56.21
N ARG A 113 -16.57 17.01 -56.66
CA ARG A 113 -15.16 17.26 -56.29
C ARG A 113 -14.74 17.30 -54.83
N GLY A 114 -13.70 16.52 -54.61
CA GLY A 114 -12.81 16.40 -53.48
C GLY A 114 -12.42 17.67 -52.73
N GLY A 115 -12.40 17.54 -51.45
CA GLY A 115 -11.81 18.48 -50.52
C GLY A 115 -11.44 17.70 -49.26
N SER A 116 -10.12 17.69 -48.98
CA SER A 116 -9.52 17.20 -47.77
C SER A 116 -10.24 17.80 -46.55
N SER A 117 -11.05 17.01 -45.87
CA SER A 117 -11.68 17.44 -44.62
C SER A 117 -10.65 17.26 -43.47
N LYS A 118 -10.08 18.34 -42.97
CA LYS A 118 -9.53 18.43 -41.64
C LYS A 118 -10.58 17.89 -40.66
N LYS A 119 -10.26 16.82 -39.94
CA LYS A 119 -11.03 16.40 -38.75
C LYS A 119 -10.98 17.56 -37.75
N GLU A 120 -12.04 18.31 -37.64
CA GLU A 120 -12.27 19.22 -36.52
C GLU A 120 -12.46 18.35 -35.28
N ASN A 121 -11.55 18.47 -34.32
CA ASN A 121 -11.70 17.86 -32.99
C ASN A 121 -12.97 18.46 -32.38
N VAL A 122 -14.02 17.66 -32.28
CA VAL A 122 -15.25 17.98 -31.56
C VAL A 122 -14.87 18.03 -30.07
N ARG A 123 -14.73 19.23 -29.55
CA ARG A 123 -14.48 19.44 -28.12
C ARG A 123 -15.72 19.05 -27.34
N THR A 124 -15.60 18.10 -26.44
CA THR A 124 -16.70 17.72 -25.54
C THR A 124 -17.07 18.88 -24.61
N PHE A 125 -18.31 18.92 -24.14
CA PHE A 125 -18.79 19.96 -23.22
C PHE A 125 -17.93 20.07 -21.94
N THR A 126 -17.49 18.95 -21.41
CA THR A 126 -16.55 18.87 -20.29
C THR A 126 -15.19 19.47 -20.61
N SER A 127 -14.61 19.21 -21.77
CA SER A 127 -13.34 19.81 -22.16
C SER A 127 -13.43 21.34 -22.33
N THR A 128 -14.59 21.82 -22.73
CA THR A 128 -14.87 23.27 -22.86
C THR A 128 -15.02 23.92 -21.49
N LEU A 129 -15.69 23.27 -20.52
CA LEU A 129 -15.82 23.75 -19.14
C LEU A 129 -14.47 23.75 -18.43
N THR A 130 -13.68 22.69 -18.57
CA THR A 130 -12.32 22.61 -18.00
C THR A 130 -11.40 23.69 -18.60
N ALA A 131 -11.47 23.96 -19.91
CA ALA A 131 -10.70 25.02 -20.56
C ALA A 131 -11.11 26.42 -20.07
N ARG A 132 -12.43 26.67 -19.86
CA ARG A 132 -12.94 27.93 -19.30
C ARG A 132 -12.54 28.12 -17.84
N SER A 133 -12.58 27.05 -17.03
CA SER A 133 -12.12 27.09 -15.63
C SER A 133 -10.62 27.37 -15.53
N LYS A 134 -9.80 26.72 -16.36
CA LYS A 134 -8.35 26.98 -16.44
C LYS A 134 -8.04 28.43 -16.89
N ALA A 135 -8.81 28.96 -17.83
CA ALA A 135 -8.65 30.36 -18.27
C ALA A 135 -9.05 31.38 -17.19
N ALA A 136 -10.14 31.10 -16.44
CA ALA A 136 -10.60 31.94 -15.33
C ALA A 136 -9.62 31.97 -14.16
N CYS A 137 -8.84 30.88 -13.95
CA CYS A 137 -7.83 30.78 -12.91
C CYS A 137 -6.45 31.39 -13.31
N GLY A 138 -6.32 32.05 -14.46
CA GLY A 138 -5.08 32.68 -14.91
C GLY A 138 -3.94 31.73 -15.28
N LEU A 139 -4.23 30.43 -15.50
CA LEU A 139 -3.25 29.39 -15.86
C LEU A 139 -2.87 29.43 -17.35
N THR A 140 -2.78 30.60 -17.95
CA THR A 140 -2.43 30.78 -19.37
C THR A 140 -0.94 31.02 -19.64
N ASN A 141 -0.10 31.03 -18.59
CA ASN A 141 1.34 31.09 -18.80
C ASN A 141 1.83 29.78 -19.39
N LYS A 142 2.20 29.79 -20.69
CA LYS A 142 2.89 28.66 -21.33
C LYS A 142 4.10 28.28 -20.46
N PRO A 143 4.22 27.02 -20.02
CA PRO A 143 5.40 26.58 -19.29
C PRO A 143 6.65 26.78 -20.13
N LYS A 144 7.77 27.23 -19.52
CA LYS A 144 9.06 27.39 -20.21
C LYS A 144 9.59 26.06 -20.77
N ASP A 145 9.25 24.94 -20.13
CA ASP A 145 9.56 23.59 -20.60
C ASP A 145 8.26 22.85 -20.92
N PRO A 146 8.15 22.16 -22.07
CA PRO A 146 6.97 21.41 -22.42
C PRO A 146 6.78 20.25 -21.44
N VAL A 147 5.59 20.14 -20.88
CA VAL A 147 5.19 18.95 -20.11
C VAL A 147 4.88 17.84 -21.10
N GLU A 148 5.53 16.71 -20.94
CA GLU A 148 5.28 15.55 -21.78
C GLU A 148 3.92 14.93 -21.47
N ASN A 149 3.17 14.55 -22.52
CA ASN A 149 1.94 13.79 -22.35
C ASN A 149 2.29 12.31 -22.14
N ILE A 150 2.30 11.90 -20.87
CA ILE A 150 2.65 10.53 -20.48
C ILE A 150 1.60 9.49 -20.87
N ASP A 151 0.40 9.91 -21.23
CA ASP A 151 -0.72 9.02 -21.57
C ASP A 151 -0.94 8.91 -23.08
N ALA A 152 -0.07 9.53 -23.89
CA ALA A 152 -0.20 9.52 -25.34
C ALA A 152 -0.19 8.11 -25.96
N SER A 153 0.54 7.17 -25.36
CA SER A 153 0.60 5.77 -25.79
C SER A 153 -0.65 4.95 -25.43
N ASP A 154 -1.45 5.43 -24.49
CA ASP A 154 -2.56 4.67 -23.94
C ASP A 154 -3.93 5.18 -24.41
N VAL A 155 -3.96 6.13 -25.33
CA VAL A 155 -5.21 6.75 -25.84
C VAL A 155 -6.15 5.72 -26.48
N ASP A 156 -5.59 4.71 -27.13
CA ASP A 156 -6.34 3.64 -27.79
C ASP A 156 -6.64 2.45 -26.85
N ASN A 157 -6.19 2.50 -25.60
CA ASN A 157 -6.43 1.47 -24.60
C ASN A 157 -7.62 1.87 -23.71
N GLU A 158 -8.78 1.28 -23.96
CA GLU A 158 -10.01 1.54 -23.20
C GLU A 158 -9.83 1.28 -21.68
N LEU A 159 -8.97 0.31 -21.30
CA LEU A 159 -8.71 -0.03 -19.89
C LEU A 159 -7.87 1.04 -19.18
N ALA A 160 -7.13 1.87 -19.92
CA ALA A 160 -6.35 2.94 -19.34
C ALA A 160 -7.20 4.15 -18.91
N VAL A 161 -8.42 4.27 -19.45
CA VAL A 161 -9.41 5.31 -19.11
C VAL A 161 -8.79 6.73 -19.08
N VAL A 162 -7.98 7.04 -20.12
CA VAL A 162 -7.10 8.23 -20.17
C VAL A 162 -7.85 9.54 -19.91
N GLU A 163 -9.12 9.63 -20.34
CA GLU A 163 -9.95 10.84 -20.13
C GLU A 163 -10.21 11.17 -18.65
N TYR A 164 -10.18 10.17 -17.75
CA TYR A 164 -10.49 10.33 -16.32
C TYR A 164 -9.26 10.24 -15.42
N VAL A 165 -8.09 9.94 -15.97
CA VAL A 165 -6.87 9.69 -15.17
C VAL A 165 -6.53 10.88 -14.26
N ASP A 166 -6.58 12.11 -14.75
CA ASP A 166 -6.28 13.29 -13.94
C ASP A 166 -7.29 13.45 -12.78
N ASP A 167 -8.59 13.23 -13.05
CA ASP A 167 -9.63 13.32 -12.03
C ASP A 167 -9.48 12.19 -10.98
N MET A 168 -9.13 10.97 -11.42
CA MET A 168 -8.88 9.85 -10.53
C MET A 168 -7.70 10.14 -9.58
N TYR A 169 -6.57 10.63 -10.08
CA TYR A 169 -5.41 10.94 -9.24
C TYR A 169 -5.65 12.14 -8.33
N ASN A 170 -6.41 13.13 -8.77
CA ASN A 170 -6.88 14.22 -7.90
C ASN A 170 -7.76 13.68 -6.77
N PHE A 171 -8.70 12.77 -7.08
CA PHE A 171 -9.51 12.10 -6.07
C PHE A 171 -8.64 11.31 -5.08
N TYR A 172 -7.69 10.49 -5.56
CA TYR A 172 -6.81 9.73 -4.68
C TYR A 172 -5.99 10.63 -3.75
N LYS A 173 -5.50 11.78 -4.23
CA LYS A 173 -4.76 12.73 -3.38
C LYS A 173 -5.64 13.35 -2.29
N HIS A 174 -6.92 13.56 -2.52
CA HIS A 174 -7.84 14.02 -1.49
C HIS A 174 -8.26 12.88 -0.54
N ALA A 175 -8.43 11.67 -1.09
CA ALA A 175 -8.86 10.51 -0.32
C ALA A 175 -7.76 9.95 0.61
N GLU A 176 -6.46 10.16 0.30
CA GLU A 176 -5.36 9.63 1.11
C GLU A 176 -5.36 10.13 2.56
N ASP A 177 -5.84 11.34 2.81
CA ASP A 177 -5.95 11.90 4.16
C ASP A 177 -6.98 11.15 5.04
N SER A 178 -8.04 10.61 4.43
CA SER A 178 -9.08 9.84 5.14
C SER A 178 -8.59 8.49 5.65
N SER A 179 -7.56 7.93 5.02
CA SER A 179 -6.95 6.63 5.36
C SER A 179 -5.58 6.78 6.01
N LYS A 180 -5.19 7.99 6.39
CA LYS A 180 -3.88 8.28 6.97
C LYS A 180 -3.69 7.54 8.29
N VAL A 181 -2.54 6.89 8.41
CA VAL A 181 -2.10 6.23 9.64
C VAL A 181 -1.34 7.25 10.49
N TYR A 182 -1.83 7.50 11.70
CA TYR A 182 -1.14 8.35 12.69
C TYR A 182 -0.23 7.51 13.59
N ASP A 183 0.61 8.18 14.39
CA ASP A 183 1.46 7.47 15.35
C ASP A 183 0.59 6.80 16.43
N TYR A 184 0.50 5.47 16.34
CA TYR A 184 -0.31 4.64 17.23
C TYR A 184 0.51 3.82 18.23
N MET A 185 1.85 3.85 18.15
CA MET A 185 2.67 3.01 19.04
C MET A 185 2.52 3.35 20.52
N ALA A 186 2.23 4.60 20.85
CA ALA A 186 1.97 5.02 22.22
C ALA A 186 0.69 4.39 22.81
N THR A 187 -0.26 3.96 21.96
CA THR A 187 -1.52 3.32 22.38
C THR A 187 -1.42 1.79 22.41
N GLN A 188 -0.27 1.23 22.02
CA GLN A 188 -0.02 -0.21 21.95
C GLN A 188 0.89 -0.66 23.09
N PRO A 189 0.36 -1.27 24.18
CA PRO A 189 1.16 -1.60 25.35
C PRO A 189 2.14 -2.76 25.10
N ASP A 190 1.78 -3.71 24.24
CA ASP A 190 2.50 -4.99 24.07
C ASP A 190 3.38 -5.06 22.83
N ILE A 191 3.26 -4.08 21.93
CA ILE A 191 4.01 -4.06 20.66
C ILE A 191 4.78 -2.74 20.50
N ASN A 192 5.79 -2.76 19.64
CA ASN A 192 6.60 -1.60 19.31
C ASN A 192 6.95 -1.55 17.82
N ALA A 193 7.52 -0.43 17.36
CA ALA A 193 7.89 -0.22 15.97
C ALA A 193 8.83 -1.31 15.42
N LYS A 194 9.76 -1.84 16.24
CA LYS A 194 10.65 -2.92 15.84
C LYS A 194 9.89 -4.23 15.56
N MET A 195 8.90 -4.56 16.39
CA MET A 195 8.06 -5.75 16.18
C MET A 195 7.22 -5.62 14.92
N ARG A 196 6.68 -4.41 14.64
CA ARG A 196 6.02 -4.12 13.37
C ARG A 196 6.95 -4.31 12.18
N SER A 197 8.17 -3.78 12.21
CA SER A 197 9.14 -3.96 11.12
C SER A 197 9.49 -5.42 10.88
N ILE A 198 9.58 -6.24 11.94
CA ILE A 198 9.81 -7.68 11.82
C ILE A 198 8.60 -8.39 11.20
N LEU A 199 7.37 -7.99 11.58
CA LEU A 199 6.16 -8.51 10.95
C LEU A 199 6.15 -8.17 9.45
N VAL A 200 6.43 -6.93 9.09
CA VAL A 200 6.44 -6.48 7.68
C VAL A 200 7.52 -7.22 6.88
N ASP A 201 8.74 -7.40 7.43
CA ASP A 201 9.80 -8.19 6.79
C ASP A 201 9.33 -9.62 6.50
N TRP A 202 8.65 -10.25 7.45
CA TRP A 202 8.11 -11.59 7.27
C TRP A 202 6.95 -11.62 6.25
N LEU A 203 6.04 -10.64 6.28
CA LEU A 203 4.94 -10.53 5.31
C LEU A 203 5.45 -10.36 3.88
N ILE A 204 6.54 -9.63 3.67
CA ILE A 204 7.18 -9.51 2.34
C ILE A 204 7.70 -10.88 1.85
N GLU A 205 8.27 -11.70 2.72
CA GLU A 205 8.68 -13.07 2.35
C GLU A 205 7.47 -13.97 2.05
N VAL A 206 6.37 -13.85 2.81
CA VAL A 206 5.11 -14.58 2.56
C VAL A 206 4.50 -14.15 1.23
N HIS A 207 4.39 -12.85 0.99
CA HIS A 207 3.90 -12.26 -0.26
C HIS A 207 4.68 -12.82 -1.46
N ARG A 208 6.02 -12.84 -1.38
CA ARG A 208 6.87 -13.40 -2.43
C ARG A 208 6.67 -14.91 -2.62
N LYS A 209 6.45 -15.65 -1.52
CA LYS A 209 6.22 -17.10 -1.58
C LYS A 209 4.90 -17.47 -2.24
N PHE A 210 3.88 -16.65 -2.05
CA PHE A 210 2.57 -16.81 -2.68
C PHE A 210 2.49 -16.18 -4.06
N GLU A 211 3.57 -15.53 -4.53
CA GLU A 211 3.65 -14.85 -5.83
C GLU A 211 2.52 -13.84 -6.06
N LEU A 212 2.14 -13.12 -4.98
CA LEU A 212 1.06 -12.13 -5.00
C LEU A 212 1.45 -10.86 -5.76
N MET A 213 0.44 -10.16 -6.25
CA MET A 213 0.60 -8.88 -6.94
C MET A 213 1.14 -7.80 -6.00
N PRO A 214 1.93 -6.83 -6.50
CA PRO A 214 2.49 -5.78 -5.66
C PRO A 214 1.46 -5.02 -4.84
N GLU A 215 0.30 -4.68 -5.42
CA GLU A 215 -0.81 -3.96 -4.77
C GLU A 215 -1.26 -4.66 -3.50
N THR A 216 -1.32 -6.00 -3.51
CA THR A 216 -1.67 -6.83 -2.36
C THR A 216 -0.75 -6.60 -1.17
N LEU A 217 0.57 -6.40 -1.39
CA LEU A 217 1.51 -6.10 -0.32
C LEU A 217 1.22 -4.75 0.33
N TYR A 218 1.05 -3.71 -0.50
CA TYR A 218 0.80 -2.35 -0.01
C TYR A 218 -0.52 -2.26 0.76
N LEU A 219 -1.58 -2.91 0.25
CA LEU A 219 -2.86 -2.98 0.93
C LEU A 219 -2.77 -3.79 2.23
N THR A 220 -2.03 -4.91 2.25
CA THR A 220 -1.79 -5.71 3.46
C THR A 220 -1.21 -4.84 4.58
N ILE A 221 -0.16 -4.07 4.29
CA ILE A 221 0.52 -3.22 5.29
C ILE A 221 -0.39 -2.08 5.74
N ASN A 222 -1.14 -1.47 4.81
CA ASN A 222 -2.13 -0.45 5.14
C ASN A 222 -3.20 -0.98 6.11
N ILE A 223 -3.76 -2.17 5.84
CA ILE A 223 -4.75 -2.82 6.72
C ILE A 223 -4.15 -3.09 8.11
N VAL A 224 -2.91 -3.62 8.19
CA VAL A 224 -2.22 -3.85 9.47
C VAL A 224 -2.11 -2.56 10.27
N ASP A 225 -1.58 -1.48 9.67
CA ASP A 225 -1.34 -0.22 10.38
C ASP A 225 -2.65 0.46 10.80
N ARG A 226 -3.67 0.47 9.94
CA ARG A 226 -4.99 1.01 10.28
C ARG A 226 -5.67 0.21 11.38
N PHE A 227 -5.57 -1.11 11.37
CA PHE A 227 -6.13 -1.94 12.42
C PHE A 227 -5.42 -1.71 13.77
N LEU A 228 -4.08 -1.62 13.76
CA LEU A 228 -3.30 -1.33 14.95
C LEU A 228 -3.54 0.09 15.49
N SER A 229 -3.96 1.05 14.66
CA SER A 229 -4.31 2.40 15.12
C SER A 229 -5.66 2.48 15.82
N VAL A 230 -6.57 1.52 15.59
CA VAL A 230 -7.91 1.50 16.20
C VAL A 230 -8.10 0.42 17.27
N LYS A 231 -7.19 -0.56 17.36
CA LYS A 231 -7.29 -1.67 18.32
C LYS A 231 -5.94 -2.04 18.91
N SER A 232 -5.87 -2.09 20.24
CA SER A 232 -4.74 -2.66 20.95
C SER A 232 -4.67 -4.18 20.72
N VAL A 233 -3.46 -4.66 20.43
CA VAL A 233 -3.18 -6.05 20.04
C VAL A 233 -2.05 -6.60 20.90
N SER A 234 -2.25 -7.82 21.43
CA SER A 234 -1.20 -8.51 22.16
C SER A 234 -0.08 -8.96 21.21
N ARG A 235 1.13 -9.05 21.73
CA ARG A 235 2.30 -9.55 20.97
C ARG A 235 2.04 -10.90 20.30
N ARG A 236 1.29 -11.80 20.95
CA ARG A 236 0.99 -13.15 20.44
C ARG A 236 0.05 -13.12 19.23
N GLU A 237 -0.78 -12.09 19.12
CA GLU A 237 -1.75 -11.94 18.04
C GLU A 237 -1.20 -11.13 16.85
N LEU A 238 -0.02 -10.51 16.97
CA LEU A 238 0.51 -9.62 15.94
C LEU A 238 0.70 -10.34 14.59
N GLN A 239 1.19 -11.57 14.60
CA GLN A 239 1.32 -12.40 13.39
C GLN A 239 -0.05 -12.76 12.82
N LEU A 240 -1.03 -13.09 13.68
CA LEU A 240 -2.41 -13.38 13.25
C LEU A 240 -3.04 -12.17 12.56
N VAL A 241 -2.82 -10.95 13.08
CA VAL A 241 -3.24 -9.72 12.40
C VAL A 241 -2.60 -9.62 11.01
N GLY A 242 -1.29 -9.88 10.90
CA GLY A 242 -0.58 -9.82 9.62
C GLY A 242 -1.13 -10.77 8.57
N ILE A 243 -1.30 -12.07 8.89
CA ILE A 243 -1.81 -13.06 7.95
C ILE A 243 -3.29 -12.84 7.59
N SER A 244 -4.11 -12.41 8.55
CA SER A 244 -5.52 -12.10 8.29
C SER A 244 -5.65 -10.84 7.42
N SER A 245 -4.77 -9.84 7.60
CA SER A 245 -4.70 -8.66 6.73
C SER A 245 -4.28 -9.04 5.30
N MET A 246 -3.31 -9.95 5.15
CA MET A 246 -2.91 -10.43 3.83
C MET A 246 -4.01 -11.27 3.17
N LEU A 247 -4.75 -12.09 3.91
CA LEU A 247 -5.92 -12.79 3.38
C LEU A 247 -6.98 -11.82 2.85
N ILE A 248 -7.28 -10.74 3.61
CA ILE A 248 -8.22 -9.70 3.17
C ILE A 248 -7.71 -9.02 1.90
N ALA A 249 -6.46 -8.58 1.90
CA ALA A 249 -5.85 -7.91 0.76
C ALA A 249 -5.82 -8.80 -0.48
N SER A 250 -5.48 -10.10 -0.32
CA SER A 250 -5.49 -11.05 -1.43
C SER A 250 -6.90 -11.25 -1.99
N LYS A 251 -7.92 -11.35 -1.16
CA LYS A 251 -9.32 -11.45 -1.64
C LYS A 251 -9.78 -10.20 -2.38
N TYR A 252 -9.18 -9.05 -2.11
CA TYR A 252 -9.53 -7.76 -2.70
C TYR A 252 -8.79 -7.52 -4.03
N GLU A 253 -7.52 -7.87 -4.11
CA GLU A 253 -6.63 -7.50 -5.23
C GLU A 253 -6.34 -8.66 -6.20
N GLU A 254 -6.38 -9.93 -5.73
CA GLU A 254 -5.98 -11.08 -6.55
C GLU A 254 -7.16 -11.71 -7.30
N ILE A 255 -6.93 -12.17 -8.53
CA ILE A 255 -7.89 -13.00 -9.25
C ILE A 255 -8.04 -14.36 -8.55
N TRP A 256 -6.93 -14.92 -8.08
CA TRP A 256 -6.87 -16.20 -7.37
C TRP A 256 -6.20 -16.01 -6.01
N ALA A 257 -7.00 -15.65 -5.00
CA ALA A 257 -6.50 -15.50 -3.64
C ALA A 257 -6.08 -16.85 -3.06
N PRO A 258 -4.98 -16.92 -2.26
CA PRO A 258 -4.61 -18.12 -1.52
C PRO A 258 -5.74 -18.56 -0.57
N GLU A 259 -5.85 -19.87 -0.35
CA GLU A 259 -6.82 -20.41 0.58
C GLU A 259 -6.44 -20.13 2.04
N VAL A 260 -7.43 -20.14 2.95
CA VAL A 260 -7.17 -19.94 4.39
C VAL A 260 -6.19 -20.98 4.94
N ASN A 261 -6.22 -22.20 4.40
CA ASN A 261 -5.32 -23.27 4.82
C ASN A 261 -3.85 -23.00 4.44
N ASP A 262 -3.61 -22.26 3.35
CA ASP A 262 -2.25 -21.85 2.99
C ASP A 262 -1.68 -20.88 4.04
N PHE A 263 -2.53 -20.01 4.59
CA PHE A 263 -2.15 -19.12 5.71
C PHE A 263 -1.94 -19.87 7.01
N VAL A 264 -2.68 -20.94 7.27
CA VAL A 264 -2.40 -21.86 8.40
C VAL A 264 -1.02 -22.49 8.23
N CYS A 265 -0.74 -23.07 7.06
CA CYS A 265 0.54 -23.71 6.75
C CYS A 265 1.73 -22.73 6.81
N ILE A 266 1.59 -21.51 6.26
CA ILE A 266 2.69 -20.53 6.25
C ILE A 266 3.00 -20.00 7.65
N SER A 267 2.04 -20.04 8.56
CA SER A 267 2.24 -19.71 9.98
C SER A 267 2.86 -20.86 10.79
N ASP A 268 3.22 -21.98 10.14
CA ASP A 268 3.69 -23.21 10.80
C ASP A 268 2.66 -23.79 11.78
N ASN A 269 1.38 -23.73 11.41
CA ASN A 269 0.24 -24.15 12.22
C ASN A 269 0.12 -23.42 13.59
N ALA A 270 0.70 -22.21 13.70
CA ALA A 270 0.58 -21.41 14.91
C ALA A 270 -0.87 -20.98 15.19
N TYR A 271 -1.70 -20.95 14.15
CA TYR A 271 -3.12 -20.60 14.23
C TYR A 271 -3.97 -21.60 13.45
N ILE A 272 -5.17 -21.86 13.94
CA ILE A 272 -6.17 -22.67 13.23
C ILE A 272 -7.01 -21.79 12.30
N ARG A 273 -7.66 -22.43 11.31
CA ARG A 273 -8.51 -21.77 10.30
C ARG A 273 -9.53 -20.83 10.92
N GLU A 274 -10.20 -21.26 11.98
CA GLU A 274 -11.25 -20.50 12.66
C GLU A 274 -10.72 -19.19 13.27
N GLN A 275 -9.50 -19.21 13.82
CA GLN A 275 -8.87 -18.01 14.39
C GLN A 275 -8.57 -16.96 13.29
N ILE A 276 -8.11 -17.41 12.12
CA ILE A 276 -7.82 -16.53 10.98
C ILE A 276 -9.13 -15.89 10.50
N LEU A 277 -10.20 -16.66 10.32
CA LEU A 277 -11.49 -16.17 9.87
C LEU A 277 -12.17 -15.22 10.88
N VAL A 278 -12.07 -15.50 12.18
CA VAL A 278 -12.56 -14.60 13.23
C VAL A 278 -11.77 -13.30 13.23
N LYS A 279 -10.45 -13.37 13.05
CA LYS A 279 -9.61 -12.17 12.99
C LYS A 279 -9.88 -11.36 11.70
N GLU A 280 -10.05 -12.02 10.56
CA GLU A 280 -10.47 -11.39 9.30
C GLU A 280 -11.75 -10.56 9.50
N LYS A 281 -12.80 -11.18 10.05
CA LYS A 281 -14.06 -10.48 10.34
C LYS A 281 -13.86 -9.30 11.30
N THR A 282 -13.08 -9.50 12.36
CA THR A 282 -12.80 -8.43 13.33
C THR A 282 -12.07 -7.25 12.68
N ILE A 283 -11.12 -7.51 11.77
CA ILE A 283 -10.41 -6.46 11.04
C ILE A 283 -11.39 -5.69 10.16
N LEU A 284 -12.19 -6.38 9.35
CA LEU A 284 -13.17 -5.77 8.46
C LEU A 284 -14.17 -4.90 9.23
N GLU A 285 -14.72 -5.40 10.35
CA GLU A 285 -15.63 -4.64 11.21
C GLU A 285 -14.99 -3.38 11.79
N LYS A 286 -13.72 -3.46 12.22
CA LYS A 286 -13.00 -2.31 12.79
C LYS A 286 -12.59 -1.28 11.76
N LEU A 287 -12.38 -1.69 10.52
CA LEU A 287 -12.09 -0.80 9.39
C LEU A 287 -13.35 -0.39 8.63
N GLU A 288 -14.55 -0.72 9.15
CA GLU A 288 -15.84 -0.37 8.55
C GLU A 288 -15.95 -0.82 7.08
N TRP A 289 -15.29 -1.93 6.72
CA TRP A 289 -15.20 -2.49 5.36
C TRP A 289 -14.54 -1.54 4.33
N LEU A 290 -13.93 -0.45 4.78
CA LEU A 290 -13.27 0.51 3.92
C LEU A 290 -11.90 -0.02 3.48
N LEU A 291 -11.87 -0.76 2.37
CA LEU A 291 -10.65 -1.29 1.76
C LEU A 291 -10.19 -0.49 0.53
N THR A 292 -11.11 0.22 -0.13
CA THR A 292 -10.82 1.08 -1.29
C THR A 292 -10.13 2.36 -0.81
N VAL A 293 -8.84 2.27 -0.57
CA VAL A 293 -8.02 3.38 -0.08
C VAL A 293 -6.77 3.54 -0.94
N PRO A 294 -6.33 4.77 -1.22
CA PRO A 294 -5.12 4.98 -2.00
C PRO A 294 -3.88 4.61 -1.16
N THR A 295 -3.24 3.50 -1.54
CA THR A 295 -1.94 3.10 -1.02
C THR A 295 -0.81 3.78 -1.81
N PRO A 296 0.46 3.75 -1.35
CA PRO A 296 1.57 4.27 -2.15
C PRO A 296 1.66 3.64 -3.55
N TYR A 297 1.18 2.42 -3.75
CA TYR A 297 1.27 1.70 -5.02
C TYR A 297 0.62 2.45 -6.19
N VAL A 298 -0.61 2.93 -6.02
CA VAL A 298 -1.33 3.64 -7.09
C VAL A 298 -0.57 4.88 -7.55
N PHE A 299 0.05 5.61 -6.62
CA PHE A 299 0.88 6.78 -6.93
C PHE A 299 2.21 6.39 -7.57
N LEU A 300 2.85 5.30 -7.09
CA LEU A 300 4.11 4.80 -7.65
C LEU A 300 3.98 4.51 -9.14
N VAL A 301 2.95 3.77 -9.53
CA VAL A 301 2.70 3.42 -10.95
C VAL A 301 2.61 4.68 -11.82
N ARG A 302 1.84 5.67 -11.39
CA ARG A 302 1.68 6.94 -12.12
C ARG A 302 2.98 7.74 -12.19
N TYR A 303 3.68 7.85 -11.07
CA TYR A 303 4.87 8.68 -10.96
C TYR A 303 6.08 8.04 -11.64
N ILE A 304 6.18 6.72 -11.66
CA ILE A 304 7.15 5.99 -12.48
C ILE A 304 6.91 6.27 -13.96
N LYS A 305 5.65 6.21 -14.43
CA LYS A 305 5.29 6.55 -15.80
C LYS A 305 5.66 8.00 -16.16
N ALA A 306 5.51 8.94 -15.21
CA ALA A 306 5.91 10.34 -15.38
C ALA A 306 7.43 10.56 -15.31
N SER A 307 8.21 9.58 -14.85
CA SER A 307 9.67 9.66 -14.75
C SER A 307 10.37 9.24 -16.03
N ILE A 308 10.16 10.00 -17.08
CA ILE A 308 10.73 9.74 -18.41
C ILE A 308 12.24 10.04 -18.43
N PRO A 309 13.07 9.17 -19.04
CA PRO A 309 12.76 7.82 -19.51
C PRO A 309 12.54 6.85 -18.36
N SER A 310 11.47 6.06 -18.43
CA SER A 310 11.16 5.01 -17.47
C SER A 310 11.60 3.67 -18.03
N ASP A 311 12.55 3.02 -17.36
CA ASP A 311 13.04 1.70 -17.68
C ASP A 311 12.87 0.76 -16.46
N LYS A 312 13.12 -0.53 -16.65
CA LYS A 312 12.99 -1.53 -15.58
C LYS A 312 13.94 -1.28 -14.41
N GLU A 313 15.09 -0.67 -14.64
CA GLU A 313 16.02 -0.31 -13.57
C GLU A 313 15.43 0.79 -12.69
N MET A 314 14.87 1.83 -13.31
CA MET A 314 14.16 2.91 -12.62
C MET A 314 12.97 2.36 -11.82
N GLU A 315 12.12 1.57 -12.47
CA GLU A 315 10.95 0.96 -11.84
C GLU A 315 11.34 0.14 -10.60
N ASN A 316 12.29 -0.78 -10.74
CA ASN A 316 12.74 -1.62 -9.64
C ASN A 316 13.40 -0.83 -8.51
N THR A 317 14.17 0.23 -8.84
CA THR A 317 14.80 1.09 -7.83
C THR A 317 13.74 1.86 -7.03
N VAL A 318 12.70 2.37 -7.70
CA VAL A 318 11.59 3.06 -7.03
C VAL A 318 10.83 2.13 -6.10
N PHE A 319 10.46 0.93 -6.56
CA PHE A 319 9.79 -0.06 -5.70
C PHE A 319 10.67 -0.50 -4.53
N PHE A 320 11.96 -0.69 -4.76
CA PHE A 320 12.91 -1.01 -3.68
C PHE A 320 12.91 0.05 -2.58
N LEU A 321 13.03 1.33 -2.94
CA LEU A 321 13.04 2.43 -1.97
C LEU A 321 11.68 2.59 -1.27
N ALA A 322 10.58 2.45 -2.01
CA ALA A 322 9.24 2.52 -1.43
C ALA A 322 8.99 1.38 -0.43
N GLU A 323 9.38 0.13 -0.74
CA GLU A 323 9.24 -1.00 0.17
C GLU A 323 10.13 -0.87 1.42
N LEU A 324 11.33 -0.29 1.32
CA LEU A 324 12.12 0.08 2.50
C LEU A 324 11.38 1.10 3.38
N GLY A 325 10.72 2.09 2.75
CA GLY A 325 9.86 3.05 3.44
C GLY A 325 8.70 2.39 4.17
N LEU A 326 8.03 1.39 3.58
CA LEU A 326 6.95 0.63 4.21
C LEU A 326 7.39 -0.14 5.46
N MET A 327 8.62 -0.64 5.48
CA MET A 327 9.19 -1.31 6.66
C MET A 327 9.47 -0.34 7.80
N HIS A 328 9.72 0.92 7.49
CA HIS A 328 10.14 1.95 8.45
C HIS A 328 8.91 2.67 9.03
N TYR A 329 8.52 2.33 10.27
CA TYR A 329 7.34 2.87 10.92
C TYR A 329 7.25 4.42 10.91
N PRO A 330 8.31 5.17 11.25
CA PRO A 330 8.26 6.63 11.18
C PRO A 330 7.97 7.18 9.78
N ALA A 331 8.38 6.49 8.70
CA ALA A 331 8.07 6.93 7.35
C ALA A 331 6.56 6.84 7.05
N VAL A 332 5.93 5.74 7.45
CA VAL A 332 4.49 5.49 7.19
C VAL A 332 3.60 6.45 7.99
N THR A 333 4.01 6.82 9.20
CA THR A 333 3.22 7.73 10.06
C THR A 333 3.46 9.21 9.78
N ALA A 334 4.67 9.58 9.30
CA ALA A 334 5.01 10.98 9.03
C ALA A 334 4.54 11.45 7.65
N TYR A 335 4.55 10.58 6.64
CA TYR A 335 4.31 10.98 5.25
C TYR A 335 3.05 10.31 4.68
N CYS A 336 2.31 11.05 3.86
CA CYS A 336 1.18 10.50 3.13
C CYS A 336 1.65 9.58 1.97
N PRO A 337 0.79 8.66 1.50
CA PRO A 337 1.11 7.70 0.44
C PRO A 337 1.70 8.34 -0.81
N SER A 338 1.12 9.44 -1.30
CA SER A 338 1.59 10.13 -2.49
C SER A 338 2.97 10.76 -2.30
N LYS A 339 3.28 11.29 -1.08
CA LYS A 339 4.60 11.86 -0.79
C LYS A 339 5.67 10.78 -0.72
N ILE A 340 5.38 9.62 -0.11
CA ILE A 340 6.29 8.46 -0.10
C ILE A 340 6.61 8.04 -1.55
N ALA A 341 5.59 7.91 -2.40
CA ALA A 341 5.75 7.53 -3.80
C ALA A 341 6.60 8.54 -4.59
N ALA A 342 6.30 9.83 -4.48
CA ALA A 342 7.05 10.89 -5.16
C ALA A 342 8.51 10.96 -4.67
N SER A 343 8.74 10.82 -3.36
CA SER A 343 10.08 10.81 -2.77
C SER A 343 10.88 9.57 -3.18
N ALA A 344 10.24 8.41 -3.36
CA ALA A 344 10.89 7.21 -3.87
C ALA A 344 11.35 7.40 -5.33
N VAL A 345 10.53 8.03 -6.18
CA VAL A 345 10.92 8.39 -7.55
C VAL A 345 12.08 9.37 -7.56
N TYR A 346 12.03 10.42 -6.74
CA TYR A 346 13.10 11.41 -6.64
C TYR A 346 14.42 10.79 -6.17
N ALA A 347 14.39 10.01 -5.09
CA ALA A 347 15.56 9.31 -4.57
C ALA A 347 16.13 8.28 -5.56
N ALA A 348 15.29 7.59 -6.32
CA ALA A 348 15.70 6.66 -7.37
C ALA A 348 16.42 7.39 -8.50
N ARG A 349 15.88 8.53 -8.98
CA ARG A 349 16.54 9.36 -10.01
C ARG A 349 17.90 9.88 -9.54
N CYS A 350 18.01 10.28 -8.28
CA CYS A 350 19.28 10.69 -7.68
C CYS A 350 20.27 9.50 -7.60
N THR A 351 19.82 8.32 -7.20
CA THR A 351 20.66 7.12 -7.11
C THR A 351 21.18 6.69 -8.49
N LEU A 352 20.33 6.77 -9.52
CA LEU A 352 20.66 6.42 -10.91
C LEU A 352 21.33 7.56 -11.69
N GLY A 353 21.53 8.74 -11.10
CA GLY A 353 22.13 9.89 -11.76
C GLY A 353 21.30 10.45 -12.94
N ARG A 354 19.98 10.30 -12.91
CA ARG A 354 19.05 10.74 -13.98
C ARG A 354 18.81 12.25 -13.90
N ILE A 355 19.52 13.06 -14.67
CA ILE A 355 19.41 14.52 -14.70
C ILE A 355 18.40 14.96 -15.77
N PRO A 356 17.52 15.95 -15.49
CA PRO A 356 17.29 16.62 -14.21
C PRO A 356 16.67 15.66 -13.19
N PHE A 357 17.04 15.81 -11.90
CA PHE A 357 16.55 14.90 -10.83
C PHE A 357 15.05 15.02 -10.59
N TRP A 358 14.51 16.24 -10.77
CA TRP A 358 13.07 16.50 -10.71
C TRP A 358 12.64 17.29 -11.94
N THR A 359 11.81 16.67 -12.78
CA THR A 359 11.35 17.27 -14.05
C THR A 359 10.06 18.03 -13.83
N ARG A 360 9.74 18.96 -14.72
CA ARG A 360 8.47 19.65 -14.69
C ARG A 360 7.28 18.71 -14.89
N THR A 361 7.44 17.66 -15.68
CA THR A 361 6.45 16.59 -15.86
C THR A 361 6.16 15.91 -14.51
N LEU A 362 7.19 15.56 -13.74
CA LEU A 362 7.03 15.00 -12.40
C LEU A 362 6.36 16.00 -11.46
N GLU A 363 6.77 17.27 -11.45
CA GLU A 363 6.14 18.29 -10.61
C GLU A 363 4.64 18.44 -10.93
N GLN A 364 4.26 18.40 -12.20
CA GLN A 364 2.86 18.51 -12.60
C GLN A 364 2.03 17.29 -12.19
N HIS A 365 2.52 16.07 -12.45
CA HIS A 365 1.77 14.85 -12.17
C HIS A 365 1.75 14.47 -10.68
N THR A 366 2.76 14.89 -9.90
CA THR A 366 2.80 14.62 -8.46
C THR A 366 2.20 15.75 -7.62
N GLY A 367 2.25 16.98 -8.13
CA GLY A 367 1.88 18.19 -7.39
C GLY A 367 2.88 18.57 -6.29
N TYR A 368 4.09 17.98 -6.29
CA TYR A 368 5.16 18.28 -5.33
C TYR A 368 6.32 18.98 -6.03
N SER A 369 6.84 20.04 -5.40
CA SER A 369 8.15 20.59 -5.75
C SER A 369 9.27 19.71 -5.20
N GLU A 370 10.45 19.81 -5.78
CA GLU A 370 11.65 19.09 -5.32
C GLU A 370 11.94 19.32 -3.83
N ASP A 371 11.80 20.57 -3.35
CA ASP A 371 12.07 20.93 -1.95
C ASP A 371 11.11 20.24 -0.97
N GLN A 372 9.88 19.98 -1.37
CA GLN A 372 8.89 19.30 -0.52
C GLN A 372 9.18 17.81 -0.33
N LEU A 373 10.02 17.23 -1.19
CA LEU A 373 10.33 15.79 -1.17
C LEU A 373 11.62 15.47 -0.43
N LYS A 374 12.51 16.44 -0.21
CA LYS A 374 13.88 16.23 0.29
C LYS A 374 13.94 15.45 1.60
N ASP A 375 13.15 15.85 2.59
CA ASP A 375 13.11 15.23 3.91
C ASP A 375 12.78 13.70 3.82
N CYS A 376 11.76 13.35 3.07
CA CYS A 376 11.36 11.97 2.90
C CYS A 376 12.36 11.21 2.00
N ALA A 377 12.86 11.83 0.93
CA ALA A 377 13.84 11.21 0.04
C ALA A 377 15.19 10.95 0.74
N GLU A 378 15.67 11.87 1.58
CA GLU A 378 16.87 11.67 2.42
C GLU A 378 16.69 10.48 3.37
N LEU A 379 15.51 10.35 3.97
CA LEU A 379 15.18 9.19 4.79
C LEU A 379 15.28 7.89 3.96
N LEU A 380 14.67 7.84 2.76
CA LEU A 380 14.71 6.65 1.90
C LEU A 380 16.14 6.30 1.47
N VAL A 381 16.96 7.29 1.12
CA VAL A 381 18.39 7.08 0.80
C VAL A 381 19.17 6.55 2.00
N SER A 382 18.88 7.05 3.20
CA SER A 382 19.51 6.55 4.43
C SER A 382 19.13 5.09 4.72
N LEU A 383 17.85 4.72 4.48
CA LEU A 383 17.37 3.34 4.59
C LEU A 383 18.05 2.43 3.56
N HIS A 384 18.25 2.91 2.33
CA HIS A 384 19.01 2.18 1.30
C HIS A 384 20.46 1.93 1.77
N SER A 385 21.12 2.94 2.28
CA SER A 385 22.52 2.83 2.79
C SER A 385 22.65 1.80 3.92
N ALA A 386 21.62 1.66 4.76
CA ALA A 386 21.60 0.72 5.87
C ALA A 386 21.08 -0.68 5.49
N ALA A 387 20.48 -0.86 4.29
CA ALA A 387 19.75 -2.07 3.92
C ALA A 387 20.63 -3.33 3.90
N ALA A 388 21.87 -3.22 3.40
CA ALA A 388 22.81 -4.33 3.31
C ALA A 388 23.26 -4.87 4.68
N GLU A 389 23.31 -4.03 5.71
CA GLU A 389 23.73 -4.38 7.07
C GLU A 389 22.56 -4.67 8.00
N SER A 390 21.34 -4.35 7.58
CA SER A 390 20.12 -4.60 8.36
C SER A 390 19.96 -6.08 8.67
N LYS A 391 19.40 -6.39 9.86
CA LYS A 391 18.97 -7.74 10.22
C LYS A 391 17.71 -8.17 9.47
N LEU A 392 16.88 -7.21 9.07
CA LEU A 392 15.67 -7.40 8.28
C LEU A 392 16.04 -7.26 6.81
N LYS A 393 16.00 -8.34 6.06
CA LYS A 393 16.58 -8.41 4.71
C LYS A 393 15.58 -8.84 3.64
N ALA A 394 14.29 -8.91 3.93
CA ALA A 394 13.33 -9.38 2.94
C ALA A 394 13.32 -8.49 1.70
N VAL A 395 13.24 -7.17 1.87
CA VAL A 395 13.29 -6.19 0.77
C VAL A 395 14.65 -6.26 0.06
N TYR A 396 15.75 -6.20 0.82
CA TYR A 396 17.08 -6.24 0.23
C TYR A 396 17.30 -7.50 -0.62
N ARG A 397 16.91 -8.69 -0.12
CA ARG A 397 16.99 -9.96 -0.86
C ARG A 397 16.08 -9.99 -2.10
N LYS A 398 14.86 -9.43 -1.98
CA LYS A 398 13.91 -9.34 -3.08
C LYS A 398 14.50 -8.57 -4.27
N PHE A 399 15.18 -7.46 -4.01
CA PHE A 399 15.73 -6.58 -5.04
C PHE A 399 17.22 -6.78 -5.34
N SER A 400 17.87 -7.76 -4.69
CA SER A 400 19.25 -8.19 -5.01
C SER A 400 19.30 -9.28 -6.09
N CYS A 401 18.15 -9.83 -6.51
CA CYS A 401 18.10 -10.86 -7.55
C CYS A 401 18.22 -10.23 -8.95
N SER A 402 18.71 -11.02 -9.91
CA SER A 402 18.87 -10.59 -11.32
C SER A 402 17.55 -10.23 -12.00
N GLU A 403 16.45 -10.89 -11.63
CA GLU A 403 15.10 -10.63 -12.15
C GLU A 403 14.62 -9.21 -11.84
N ARG A 404 15.10 -8.62 -10.75
CA ARG A 404 14.84 -7.24 -10.33
C ARG A 404 16.01 -6.30 -10.65
N GLY A 405 16.90 -6.68 -11.59
CA GLY A 405 18.06 -5.87 -11.98
C GLY A 405 19.11 -5.67 -10.88
N ALA A 406 19.03 -6.47 -9.79
CA ALA A 406 19.94 -6.38 -8.63
C ALA A 406 20.08 -4.95 -8.06
N VAL A 407 19.02 -4.14 -8.13
CA VAL A 407 19.04 -2.70 -7.80
C VAL A 407 19.40 -2.42 -6.33
N ALA A 408 19.15 -3.37 -5.44
CA ALA A 408 19.54 -3.23 -4.03
C ALA A 408 21.08 -3.23 -3.83
N LEU A 409 21.85 -3.69 -4.82
CA LEU A 409 23.32 -3.70 -4.78
C LEU A 409 23.93 -2.39 -5.30
N GLN A 410 23.13 -1.49 -5.84
CA GLN A 410 23.59 -0.20 -6.32
C GLN A 410 24.08 0.68 -5.16
N ILE A 411 25.02 1.56 -5.47
CA ILE A 411 25.53 2.51 -4.49
C ILE A 411 24.44 3.57 -4.23
N PRO A 412 24.01 3.75 -2.97
CA PRO A 412 23.04 4.80 -2.64
C PRO A 412 23.55 6.18 -3.07
N ALA A 413 22.62 7.09 -3.37
CA ALA A 413 22.98 8.48 -3.63
C ALA A 413 23.80 9.05 -2.47
N LYS A 414 24.91 9.72 -2.76
CA LYS A 414 25.82 10.28 -1.74
C LYS A 414 25.21 11.46 -0.96
N GLY A 415 24.04 11.89 -1.32
CA GLY A 415 23.26 12.99 -0.80
C GLY A 415 22.31 13.50 -1.89
N LEU A 416 21.24 14.17 -1.47
CA LEU A 416 20.37 14.83 -2.42
C LEU A 416 20.98 16.18 -2.83
N PRO A 417 20.77 16.66 -4.07
CA PRO A 417 21.31 17.93 -4.52
C PRO A 417 20.82 19.06 -3.62
N SER A 418 21.76 19.76 -2.97
CA SER A 418 21.45 21.06 -2.37
C SER A 418 21.25 22.06 -3.52
N LYS A 419 20.23 22.95 -3.44
CA LYS A 419 20.14 24.05 -4.37
C LYS A 419 21.50 24.76 -4.45
N SER A 420 22.16 24.73 -5.60
CA SER A 420 23.14 25.75 -5.91
C SER A 420 22.40 27.09 -5.84
N LEU A 421 22.75 27.91 -4.87
CA LEU A 421 22.39 29.32 -4.84
C LEU A 421 22.95 29.94 -6.14
N ASN A 422 22.10 30.02 -7.19
CA ASN A 422 22.33 30.89 -8.34
C ASN A 422 21.51 32.16 -8.18
#